data_652252a5f316f18565fd801985c7d204
#
_entry.id   652252a5f316f18565fd801985c7d204
#
_cell.length_a   1.000
_cell.length_b   1.000
_cell.length_c   1.000
_cell.angle_alpha   90.00
_cell.angle_beta   90.00
_cell.angle_gamma   90.00
#
_symmetry.space_group_name_H-M   'P 1'
#
loop_
_entity.id
_entity.type
_entity.pdbx_description
1 polymer ?
#
loop_
_entity_poly.entity_id
_entity_poly.type
_entity_poly.pdbx_seq_one_letter_code
_entity_poly.pdbx_strand_id
1 'polypeptide(L)'
;MKTGLVLEGGAMRGMFTAGVLDVLMEHNIQLDGAVGVSAGAVFGCNYKSHQIGRTIRYNTEYCTDKRYASFGNLLRTGNLYSEQFCYHTVPEKLDPFDTEAFRENPMDFFVVCTDVRTGEPIYRKCRTGDAEDIQWMQASASMPLAAKIVKIGHYQLLDGGVADSIPVRFFESIGYKRNLIILTQPKGFVKQKNKMLPLIRARYVRYPAFVEAVADRHQRYNETLAYISMLEQSGRAFVIRPPIPLEIPSMERDPAQLRRVYETGRAVAQIQVDKIAAYVEESKAAPEE
;
A
#
# COMPACT_ATOMS: atom_id res chain seq x y z
N MET A 1 20.59 -10.86 -8.91
CA MET A 1 19.26 -11.28 -8.36
C MET A 1 18.35 -10.06 -8.28
N LYS A 2 17.04 -10.18 -8.61
CA LYS A 2 16.09 -9.06 -8.52
C LYS A 2 15.77 -8.68 -7.06
N THR A 3 15.81 -7.38 -6.78
CA THR A 3 15.44 -6.82 -5.48
C THR A 3 14.02 -6.26 -5.51
N GLY A 4 13.21 -6.62 -4.51
CA GLY A 4 11.82 -6.20 -4.41
C GLY A 4 11.56 -5.19 -3.31
N LEU A 5 10.51 -4.39 -3.48
CA LEU A 5 9.96 -3.49 -2.48
C LEU A 5 8.52 -3.93 -2.17
N VAL A 6 8.26 -4.31 -0.93
CA VAL A 6 6.93 -4.75 -0.48
C VAL A 6 6.33 -3.70 0.45
N LEU A 7 5.17 -3.17 0.07
CA LEU A 7 4.51 -2.06 0.76
C LEU A 7 3.20 -2.52 1.39
N GLU A 8 3.18 -2.61 2.72
CA GLU A 8 1.98 -2.98 3.48
C GLU A 8 0.86 -1.96 3.31
N GLY A 9 -0.38 -2.44 3.26
CA GLY A 9 -1.58 -1.61 3.36
C GLY A 9 -1.85 -1.14 4.78
N GLY A 10 -2.24 0.14 4.95
CA GLY A 10 -2.42 0.68 6.30
C GLY A 10 -3.26 1.94 6.43
N ALA A 11 -4.05 2.32 5.43
CA ALA A 11 -4.75 3.61 5.39
C ALA A 11 -3.77 4.76 5.75
N MET A 12 -4.11 5.70 6.66
CA MET A 12 -3.24 6.83 6.99
C MET A 12 -1.95 6.46 7.73
N ARG A 13 -1.80 5.23 8.24
CA ARG A 13 -0.47 4.74 8.66
C ARG A 13 0.52 4.65 7.50
N GLY A 14 0.04 4.59 6.26
CA GLY A 14 0.86 4.66 5.06
C GLY A 14 1.64 5.97 4.89
N MET A 15 1.36 7.04 5.67
CA MET A 15 2.20 8.22 5.73
C MET A 15 3.62 7.87 6.21
N PHE A 16 3.76 6.88 7.11
CA PHE A 16 5.06 6.32 7.47
C PHE A 16 5.78 5.76 6.24
N THR A 17 5.08 4.95 5.45
CA THR A 17 5.61 4.41 4.19
C THR A 17 6.03 5.52 3.25
N ALA A 18 5.20 6.57 3.08
CA ALA A 18 5.53 7.71 2.23
C ALA A 18 6.82 8.42 2.69
N GLY A 19 6.99 8.63 3.99
CA GLY A 19 8.22 9.21 4.53
C GLY A 19 9.46 8.36 4.26
N VAL A 20 9.34 7.03 4.38
CA VAL A 20 10.42 6.10 4.02
C VAL A 20 10.75 6.19 2.53
N LEU A 21 9.74 6.14 1.66
CA LEU A 21 9.94 6.18 0.20
C LEU A 21 10.61 7.46 -0.28
N ASP A 22 10.27 8.61 0.33
CA ASP A 22 10.89 9.88 -0.02
C ASP A 22 12.39 9.88 0.33
N VAL A 23 12.77 9.32 1.48
CA VAL A 23 14.20 9.16 1.84
C VAL A 23 14.91 8.21 0.86
N LEU A 24 14.28 7.10 0.44
CA LEU A 24 14.88 6.22 -0.57
C LEU A 24 15.13 6.96 -1.89
N MET A 25 14.17 7.77 -2.34
CA MET A 25 14.30 8.56 -3.57
C MET A 25 15.40 9.64 -3.44
N GLU A 26 15.45 10.36 -2.32
CA GLU A 26 16.48 11.38 -2.03
C GLU A 26 17.90 10.81 -2.05
N HIS A 27 18.05 9.54 -1.66
CA HIS A 27 19.32 8.82 -1.68
C HIS A 27 19.54 7.96 -2.93
N ASN A 28 18.69 8.10 -3.96
CA ASN A 28 18.77 7.35 -5.22
C ASN A 28 18.82 5.82 -5.03
N ILE A 29 18.21 5.30 -3.96
CA ILE A 29 18.08 3.87 -3.74
C ILE A 29 16.97 3.34 -4.65
N GLN A 30 17.33 2.50 -5.63
CA GLN A 30 16.43 1.96 -6.64
C GLN A 30 16.32 0.44 -6.50
N LEU A 31 15.08 -0.07 -6.62
CA LEU A 31 14.76 -1.49 -6.62
C LEU A 31 14.18 -1.92 -7.98
N ASP A 32 14.27 -3.21 -8.29
CA ASP A 32 13.84 -3.73 -9.59
C ASP A 32 12.32 -3.86 -9.73
N GLY A 33 11.61 -3.94 -8.61
CA GLY A 33 10.16 -3.97 -8.61
C GLY A 33 9.57 -3.61 -7.26
N ALA A 34 8.32 -3.17 -7.27
CA ALA A 34 7.53 -2.91 -6.08
C ALA A 34 6.15 -3.57 -6.17
N VAL A 35 5.62 -3.98 -5.01
CA VAL A 35 4.24 -4.41 -4.86
C VAL A 35 3.61 -3.69 -3.68
N GLY A 36 2.48 -3.02 -3.94
CA GLY A 36 1.76 -2.23 -2.94
C GLY A 36 0.33 -2.70 -2.73
N VAL A 37 -0.15 -2.51 -1.51
CA VAL A 37 -1.51 -2.84 -1.09
C VAL A 37 -2.16 -1.61 -0.50
N SER A 38 -3.38 -1.23 -0.95
CA SER A 38 -4.13 -0.12 -0.35
C SER A 38 -3.29 1.17 -0.33
N ALA A 39 -3.03 1.76 0.83
CA ALA A 39 -2.13 2.91 0.96
C ALA A 39 -0.74 2.64 0.37
N GLY A 40 -0.20 1.41 0.50
CA GLY A 40 1.06 1.03 -0.12
C GLY A 40 1.03 1.08 -1.65
N ALA A 41 -0.13 0.87 -2.28
CA ALA A 41 -0.31 1.01 -3.72
C ALA A 41 -0.39 2.49 -4.13
N VAL A 42 -1.31 3.27 -3.52
CA VAL A 42 -1.57 4.66 -3.92
C VAL A 42 -0.46 5.64 -3.51
N PHE A 43 0.36 5.29 -2.53
CA PHE A 43 1.53 6.07 -2.14
C PHE A 43 2.81 5.57 -2.83
N GLY A 44 2.93 4.25 -2.97
CA GLY A 44 4.07 3.61 -3.62
C GLY A 44 4.23 3.95 -5.11
N CYS A 45 3.15 4.28 -5.83
CA CYS A 45 3.24 4.71 -7.22
C CYS A 45 4.13 5.96 -7.39
N ASN A 46 4.19 6.85 -6.38
CA ASN A 46 5.05 8.03 -6.40
C ASN A 46 6.54 7.70 -6.32
N TYR A 47 6.91 6.55 -5.74
CA TYR A 47 8.28 6.05 -5.78
C TYR A 47 8.70 5.67 -7.21
N LYS A 48 7.84 4.96 -7.95
CA LYS A 48 8.10 4.64 -9.36
C LYS A 48 8.14 5.88 -10.25
N SER A 49 7.28 6.87 -10.03
CA SER A 49 7.28 8.15 -10.77
C SER A 49 8.32 9.15 -10.25
N HIS A 50 9.10 8.79 -9.21
CA HIS A 50 10.13 9.63 -8.59
C HIS A 50 9.59 11.01 -8.11
N GLN A 51 8.38 11.05 -7.59
CA GLN A 51 7.71 12.27 -7.13
C GLN A 51 7.86 12.47 -5.62
N ILE A 52 9.03 12.94 -5.18
CA ILE A 52 9.36 13.22 -3.78
C ILE A 52 8.36 14.22 -3.19
N GLY A 53 7.86 13.95 -1.99
CA GLY A 53 6.94 14.81 -1.26
C GLY A 53 5.52 14.87 -1.80
N ARG A 54 5.21 14.22 -2.94
CA ARG A 54 3.86 14.29 -3.51
C ARG A 54 2.81 13.71 -2.56
N THR A 55 3.09 12.55 -1.96
CA THR A 55 2.14 11.90 -1.05
C THR A 55 1.78 12.77 0.15
N ILE A 56 2.76 13.33 0.84
CA ILE A 56 2.49 14.19 2.00
C ILE A 56 1.81 15.49 1.60
N ARG A 57 2.19 16.07 0.45
CA ARG A 57 1.64 17.33 -0.04
C ARG A 57 0.14 17.25 -0.27
N TYR A 58 -0.36 16.34 -1.13
CA TYR A 58 -1.80 16.28 -1.41
C TYR A 58 -2.61 15.78 -0.20
N ASN A 59 -2.04 14.90 0.65
CA ASN A 59 -2.76 14.46 1.83
C ASN A 59 -2.93 15.59 2.86
N THR A 60 -1.91 16.39 3.13
CA THR A 60 -2.01 17.51 4.07
C THR A 60 -2.82 18.67 3.51
N GLU A 61 -2.77 18.92 2.21
CA GLU A 61 -3.54 19.97 1.52
C GLU A 61 -5.05 19.68 1.57
N TYR A 62 -5.45 18.41 1.31
CA TYR A 62 -6.86 18.07 1.10
C TYR A 62 -7.51 17.28 2.24
N CYS A 63 -6.82 16.93 3.33
CA CYS A 63 -7.39 16.12 4.41
C CYS A 63 -8.62 16.76 5.08
N THR A 64 -8.75 18.09 5.07
CA THR A 64 -9.91 18.83 5.59
C THR A 64 -10.99 19.06 4.54
N ASP A 65 -10.68 18.89 3.25
CA ASP A 65 -11.63 19.12 2.16
C ASP A 65 -12.69 18.02 2.12
N LYS A 66 -13.97 18.42 2.23
CA LYS A 66 -15.10 17.48 2.16
C LYS A 66 -15.19 16.76 0.81
N ARG A 67 -14.60 17.33 -0.25
CA ARG A 67 -14.52 16.68 -1.58
C ARG A 67 -13.52 15.53 -1.54
N TYR A 68 -12.44 15.62 -0.73
CA TYR A 68 -11.45 14.56 -0.59
C TYR A 68 -12.04 13.35 0.14
N ALA A 69 -12.50 13.53 1.39
CA ALA A 69 -13.09 12.46 2.19
C ALA A 69 -14.17 13.02 3.12
N SER A 70 -15.37 12.40 3.12
CA SER A 70 -16.43 12.77 4.06
C SER A 70 -17.48 11.67 4.20
N PHE A 71 -18.18 11.65 5.35
CA PHE A 71 -19.38 10.83 5.52
C PHE A 71 -20.48 11.20 4.53
N GLY A 72 -20.57 12.48 4.12
CA GLY A 72 -21.48 12.93 3.07
C GLY A 72 -21.18 12.27 1.72
N ASN A 73 -19.92 12.09 1.36
CA ASN A 73 -19.52 11.32 0.16
C ASN A 73 -19.98 9.86 0.29
N LEU A 74 -19.73 9.22 1.45
CA LEU A 74 -20.13 7.85 1.70
C LEU A 74 -21.64 7.64 1.53
N LEU A 75 -22.47 8.53 2.11
CA LEU A 75 -23.92 8.45 2.00
C LEU A 75 -24.43 8.69 0.57
N ARG A 76 -23.83 9.65 -0.14
CA ARG A 76 -24.28 10.04 -1.48
C ARG A 76 -23.77 9.11 -2.58
N THR A 77 -22.52 8.67 -2.48
CA THR A 77 -21.84 7.95 -3.54
C THR A 77 -21.52 6.50 -3.19
N GLY A 78 -21.54 6.13 -1.91
CA GLY A 78 -21.07 4.86 -1.39
C GLY A 78 -19.55 4.77 -1.22
N ASN A 79 -18.83 5.88 -1.42
CA ASN A 79 -17.38 6.00 -1.26
C ASN A 79 -17.06 7.08 -0.22
N LEU A 80 -16.27 6.73 0.81
CA LEU A 80 -15.79 7.67 1.82
C LEU A 80 -14.84 8.71 1.19
N TYR A 81 -13.85 8.21 0.43
CA TYR A 81 -12.97 9.01 -0.42
C TYR A 81 -13.64 9.19 -1.80
N SER A 82 -13.70 10.44 -2.28
CA SER A 82 -14.34 10.71 -3.57
C SER A 82 -13.47 10.18 -4.71
N GLU A 83 -14.02 9.26 -5.48
CA GLU A 83 -13.41 8.74 -6.70
C GLU A 83 -12.99 9.86 -7.64
N GLN A 84 -13.94 10.73 -8.01
CA GLN A 84 -13.69 11.85 -8.93
C GLN A 84 -12.63 12.82 -8.41
N PHE A 85 -12.60 13.10 -7.11
CA PHE A 85 -11.64 14.06 -6.56
C PHE A 85 -10.26 13.43 -6.39
N CYS A 86 -10.17 12.24 -5.76
CA CYS A 86 -8.90 11.62 -5.38
C CYS A 86 -8.16 10.99 -6.56
N TYR A 87 -8.89 10.40 -7.52
CA TYR A 87 -8.30 9.61 -8.61
C TYR A 87 -8.39 10.28 -10.00
N HIS A 88 -9.05 11.46 -10.10
CA HIS A 88 -9.10 12.26 -11.31
C HIS A 88 -8.66 13.70 -11.04
N THR A 89 -9.38 14.47 -10.21
CA THR A 89 -9.10 15.91 -10.06
C THR A 89 -7.71 16.17 -9.47
N VAL A 90 -7.32 15.45 -8.41
CA VAL A 90 -5.99 15.63 -7.80
C VAL A 90 -4.89 15.22 -8.77
N PRO A 91 -4.84 13.98 -9.30
CA PRO A 91 -3.72 13.55 -10.15
C PRO A 91 -3.69 14.16 -11.54
N GLU A 92 -4.80 14.73 -12.03
CA GLU A 92 -4.84 15.35 -13.36
C GLU A 92 -4.59 16.87 -13.31
N LYS A 93 -4.97 17.56 -12.19
CA LYS A 93 -5.07 19.03 -12.17
C LYS A 93 -4.43 19.71 -10.97
N LEU A 94 -4.62 19.15 -9.76
CA LEU A 94 -4.25 19.85 -8.53
C LEU A 94 -2.82 19.51 -8.06
N ASP A 95 -2.45 18.26 -8.16
CA ASP A 95 -1.11 17.74 -7.89
C ASP A 95 -0.80 16.65 -8.93
N PRO A 96 -0.41 17.02 -10.15
CA PRO A 96 -0.32 16.10 -11.28
C PRO A 96 0.55 14.89 -10.99
N PHE A 97 0.03 13.71 -11.35
CA PHE A 97 0.78 12.48 -11.34
C PHE A 97 1.61 12.36 -12.62
N ASP A 98 2.91 12.16 -12.46
CA ASP A 98 3.84 12.05 -13.59
C ASP A 98 3.75 10.64 -14.21
N THR A 99 2.83 10.50 -15.17
CA THR A 99 2.59 9.26 -15.90
C THR A 99 3.74 8.93 -16.85
N GLU A 100 4.47 9.95 -17.34
CA GLU A 100 5.61 9.76 -18.22
C GLU A 100 6.79 9.15 -17.43
N ALA A 101 7.17 9.78 -16.33
CA ALA A 101 8.21 9.23 -15.44
C ALA A 101 7.84 7.83 -14.91
N PHE A 102 6.56 7.60 -14.57
CA PHE A 102 6.09 6.28 -14.14
C PHE A 102 6.27 5.24 -15.25
N ARG A 103 5.95 5.54 -16.49
CA ARG A 103 6.05 4.64 -17.64
C ARG A 103 7.50 4.37 -18.02
N GLU A 104 8.36 5.40 -18.02
CA GLU A 104 9.76 5.31 -18.41
C GLU A 104 10.63 4.57 -17.39
N ASN A 105 10.27 4.62 -16.10
CA ASN A 105 10.99 3.90 -15.07
C ASN A 105 10.86 2.38 -15.30
N PRO A 106 11.98 1.64 -15.48
CA PRO A 106 11.97 0.20 -15.77
C PRO A 106 11.49 -0.67 -14.62
N MET A 107 11.36 -0.13 -13.40
CA MET A 107 10.89 -0.84 -12.21
C MET A 107 9.50 -1.43 -12.44
N ASP A 108 9.32 -2.70 -12.14
CA ASP A 108 8.00 -3.32 -12.13
C ASP A 108 7.15 -2.77 -10.97
N PHE A 109 5.89 -2.46 -11.22
CA PHE A 109 4.97 -2.02 -10.17
C PHE A 109 3.71 -2.86 -10.17
N PHE A 110 3.44 -3.53 -9.04
CA PHE A 110 2.26 -4.36 -8.84
C PHE A 110 1.35 -3.78 -7.77
N VAL A 111 0.04 -3.88 -8.00
CA VAL A 111 -0.98 -3.58 -7.00
C VAL A 111 -1.79 -4.83 -6.66
N VAL A 112 -2.21 -4.95 -5.41
CA VAL A 112 -3.01 -6.08 -4.93
C VAL A 112 -4.44 -5.62 -4.69
N CYS A 113 -5.39 -6.35 -5.26
CA CYS A 113 -6.83 -6.21 -5.00
C CYS A 113 -7.41 -7.54 -4.50
N THR A 114 -8.59 -7.52 -3.90
CA THR A 114 -9.35 -8.74 -3.57
C THR A 114 -10.54 -8.86 -4.51
N ASP A 115 -10.66 -9.96 -5.27
CA ASP A 115 -11.91 -10.25 -6.01
C ASP A 115 -12.98 -10.70 -5.00
N VAL A 116 -14.08 -9.95 -4.90
CA VAL A 116 -15.13 -10.25 -3.92
C VAL A 116 -15.90 -11.55 -4.23
N ARG A 117 -15.84 -12.07 -5.45
CA ARG A 117 -16.53 -13.31 -5.84
C ARG A 117 -15.79 -14.55 -5.32
N THR A 118 -14.47 -14.49 -5.30
CA THR A 118 -13.60 -15.62 -4.92
C THR A 118 -12.95 -15.45 -3.55
N GLY A 119 -12.86 -14.20 -3.04
CA GLY A 119 -12.10 -13.87 -1.85
C GLY A 119 -10.57 -13.88 -2.04
N GLU A 120 -10.11 -14.18 -3.27
CA GLU A 120 -8.70 -14.36 -3.59
C GLU A 120 -8.03 -13.04 -3.99
N PRO A 121 -6.69 -12.93 -3.81
CA PRO A 121 -5.93 -11.78 -4.23
C PRO A 121 -5.76 -11.77 -5.76
N ILE A 122 -5.86 -10.58 -6.35
CA ILE A 122 -5.51 -10.30 -7.75
C ILE A 122 -4.29 -9.39 -7.75
N TYR A 123 -3.23 -9.83 -8.39
CA TYR A 123 -1.98 -9.08 -8.53
C TYR A 123 -1.91 -8.48 -9.94
N ARG A 124 -2.05 -7.16 -10.02
CA ARG A 124 -2.02 -6.43 -11.31
C ARG A 124 -0.70 -5.70 -11.48
N LYS A 125 0.00 -5.96 -12.57
CA LYS A 125 1.16 -5.17 -13.00
C LYS A 125 0.69 -3.88 -13.68
N CYS A 126 0.95 -2.73 -13.04
CA CYS A 126 0.71 -1.41 -13.58
C CYS A 126 1.94 -0.96 -14.37
N ARG A 127 1.75 -0.50 -15.60
CA ARG A 127 2.83 -0.23 -16.55
C ARG A 127 2.94 1.20 -16.99
N THR A 128 1.81 1.87 -17.11
CA THR A 128 1.71 3.18 -17.78
C THR A 128 1.39 4.32 -16.83
N GLY A 129 0.78 4.02 -15.67
CA GLY A 129 0.26 5.04 -14.76
C GLY A 129 -0.95 5.80 -15.32
N ASP A 130 -1.58 5.29 -16.38
CA ASP A 130 -2.78 5.87 -16.99
C ASP A 130 -4.05 5.66 -16.15
N ALA A 131 -5.19 6.05 -16.69
CA ALA A 131 -6.48 5.97 -16.01
C ALA A 131 -6.85 4.51 -15.58
N GLU A 132 -6.46 3.50 -16.38
CA GLU A 132 -6.70 2.10 -16.01
C GLU A 132 -5.83 1.70 -14.81
N ASP A 133 -4.54 2.00 -14.83
CA ASP A 133 -3.64 1.71 -13.71
C ASP A 133 -4.06 2.46 -12.43
N ILE A 134 -4.50 3.72 -12.55
CA ILE A 134 -5.07 4.50 -11.44
C ILE A 134 -6.34 3.84 -10.89
N GLN A 135 -7.20 3.29 -11.75
CA GLN A 135 -8.40 2.56 -11.31
C GLN A 135 -8.05 1.28 -10.54
N TRP A 136 -6.99 0.56 -10.92
CA TRP A 136 -6.47 -0.56 -10.15
C TRP A 136 -5.93 -0.14 -8.78
N MET A 137 -5.23 1.00 -8.69
CA MET A 137 -4.77 1.57 -7.42
C MET A 137 -5.96 1.98 -6.54
N GLN A 138 -7.01 2.58 -7.12
CA GLN A 138 -8.28 2.87 -6.45
C GLN A 138 -8.92 1.60 -5.89
N ALA A 139 -9.03 0.54 -6.71
CA ALA A 139 -9.60 -0.73 -6.28
C ALA A 139 -8.82 -1.33 -5.11
N SER A 140 -7.47 -1.27 -5.16
CA SER A 140 -6.59 -1.71 -4.06
C SER A 140 -6.84 -0.96 -2.75
N ALA A 141 -7.26 0.30 -2.80
CA ALA A 141 -7.54 1.15 -1.63
C ALA A 141 -9.04 1.23 -1.28
N SER A 142 -9.89 0.45 -1.95
CA SER A 142 -11.34 0.44 -1.73
C SER A 142 -11.73 -0.43 -0.55
N MET A 143 -11.65 0.14 0.67
CA MET A 143 -11.93 -0.58 1.92
C MET A 143 -13.39 -1.05 2.02
N PRO A 144 -13.65 -2.28 2.51
CA PRO A 144 -14.99 -2.75 2.81
C PRO A 144 -15.75 -1.77 3.71
N LEU A 145 -17.04 -1.57 3.46
CA LEU A 145 -17.95 -0.63 4.12
C LEU A 145 -17.64 0.86 3.87
N ALA A 146 -16.44 1.20 3.42
CA ALA A 146 -16.03 2.58 3.13
C ALA A 146 -15.96 2.90 1.63
N ALA A 147 -16.11 1.89 0.77
CA ALA A 147 -16.11 2.05 -0.68
C ALA A 147 -17.07 1.08 -1.35
N LYS A 148 -17.46 1.41 -2.59
CA LYS A 148 -18.16 0.50 -3.50
C LYS A 148 -17.19 -0.54 -4.05
N ILE A 149 -17.75 -1.67 -4.50
CA ILE A 149 -17.03 -2.64 -5.31
C ILE A 149 -16.64 -1.96 -6.64
N VAL A 150 -15.36 -1.94 -6.93
CA VAL A 150 -14.80 -1.42 -8.19
C VAL A 150 -14.86 -2.53 -9.24
N LYS A 151 -15.39 -2.21 -10.41
CA LYS A 151 -15.50 -3.17 -11.52
C LYS A 151 -14.47 -2.81 -12.60
N ILE A 152 -13.58 -3.75 -12.91
CA ILE A 152 -12.58 -3.60 -13.97
C ILE A 152 -12.64 -4.87 -14.85
N GLY A 153 -13.09 -4.73 -16.09
CA GLY A 153 -13.35 -5.88 -16.95
C GLY A 153 -14.32 -6.87 -16.28
N HIS A 154 -13.91 -8.11 -16.08
CA HIS A 154 -14.68 -9.15 -15.42
C HIS A 154 -14.49 -9.21 -13.90
N TYR A 155 -13.58 -8.42 -13.33
CA TYR A 155 -13.31 -8.42 -11.90
C TYR A 155 -14.27 -7.53 -11.10
N GLN A 156 -14.53 -7.94 -9.86
CA GLN A 156 -15.27 -7.17 -8.85
C GLN A 156 -14.38 -7.02 -7.61
N LEU A 157 -13.79 -5.86 -7.43
CA LEU A 157 -12.63 -5.66 -6.58
C LEU A 157 -12.92 -4.79 -5.36
N LEU A 158 -12.29 -5.13 -4.25
CA LEU A 158 -12.12 -4.32 -3.05
C LEU A 158 -10.65 -4.36 -2.60
N ASP A 159 -10.37 -3.70 -1.46
CA ASP A 159 -9.03 -3.52 -0.88
C ASP A 159 -8.25 -4.85 -0.83
N GLY A 160 -7.06 -4.83 -1.40
CA GLY A 160 -6.18 -6.00 -1.46
C GLY A 160 -5.75 -6.52 -0.11
N GLY A 161 -5.73 -5.66 0.91
CA GLY A 161 -5.38 -6.05 2.27
C GLY A 161 -6.39 -6.99 2.94
N VAL A 162 -7.51 -7.32 2.29
CA VAL A 162 -8.41 -8.38 2.75
C VAL A 162 -7.82 -9.74 2.44
N ALA A 163 -7.36 -9.98 1.22
CA ALA A 163 -6.81 -11.27 0.79
C ALA A 163 -5.32 -11.40 1.10
N ASP A 164 -4.52 -10.36 0.77
CA ASP A 164 -3.07 -10.34 1.03
C ASP A 164 -2.63 -8.93 1.46
N SER A 165 -2.40 -8.74 2.75
CA SER A 165 -2.03 -7.44 3.31
C SER A 165 -0.55 -7.07 3.13
N ILE A 166 0.34 -8.08 2.93
CA ILE A 166 1.80 -7.92 2.80
C ILE A 166 2.30 -8.97 1.79
N PRO A 167 2.29 -8.68 0.49
CA PRO A 167 2.40 -9.66 -0.59
C PRO A 167 3.82 -10.16 -0.84
N VAL A 168 4.59 -10.47 0.22
CA VAL A 168 5.97 -10.93 0.10
C VAL A 168 6.07 -12.30 -0.58
N ARG A 169 5.15 -13.23 -0.28
CA ARG A 169 5.16 -14.58 -0.89
C ARG A 169 4.88 -14.52 -2.39
N PHE A 170 3.96 -13.65 -2.82
CA PHE A 170 3.73 -13.39 -4.24
C PHE A 170 5.01 -12.86 -4.89
N PHE A 171 5.68 -11.89 -4.28
CA PHE A 171 6.88 -11.29 -4.87
C PHE A 171 8.02 -12.30 -4.99
N GLU A 172 8.22 -13.16 -3.99
CA GLU A 172 9.17 -14.25 -4.06
C GLU A 172 8.83 -15.27 -5.17
N SER A 173 7.54 -15.55 -5.39
CA SER A 173 7.08 -16.50 -6.41
C SER A 173 7.35 -16.04 -7.83
N ILE A 174 7.45 -14.72 -8.07
CA ILE A 174 7.74 -14.13 -9.38
C ILE A 174 9.20 -13.66 -9.52
N GLY A 175 10.08 -14.11 -8.62
CA GLY A 175 11.54 -13.98 -8.78
C GLY A 175 12.19 -12.87 -7.95
N TYR A 176 11.46 -12.10 -7.14
CA TYR A 176 12.04 -11.12 -6.21
C TYR A 176 12.43 -11.82 -4.90
N LYS A 177 13.62 -12.44 -4.87
CA LYS A 177 14.05 -13.30 -3.76
C LYS A 177 14.59 -12.52 -2.54
N ARG A 178 15.03 -11.28 -2.73
CA ARG A 178 15.46 -10.37 -1.67
C ARG A 178 14.59 -9.14 -1.66
N ASN A 179 14.00 -8.84 -0.51
CA ASN A 179 12.96 -7.81 -0.43
C ASN A 179 13.24 -6.79 0.67
N LEU A 180 13.11 -5.50 0.33
CA LEU A 180 12.91 -4.41 1.28
C LEU A 180 11.42 -4.36 1.60
N ILE A 181 11.06 -4.55 2.87
CA ILE A 181 9.65 -4.63 3.31
C ILE A 181 9.35 -3.45 4.22
N ILE A 182 8.38 -2.62 3.85
CA ILE A 182 7.93 -1.49 4.68
C ILE A 182 6.60 -1.87 5.33
N LEU A 183 6.63 -2.00 6.66
CA LEU A 183 5.46 -2.31 7.48
C LEU A 183 4.92 -1.04 8.15
N THR A 184 3.63 -1.02 8.42
CA THR A 184 2.91 0.08 9.09
C THR A 184 2.59 -0.23 10.56
N GLN A 185 3.07 -1.37 11.05
CA GLN A 185 2.91 -1.83 12.42
C GLN A 185 4.27 -2.14 13.07
N PRO A 186 4.43 -1.90 14.38
CA PRO A 186 5.68 -2.16 15.08
C PRO A 186 5.95 -3.67 15.23
N LYS A 187 7.18 -4.00 15.61
CA LYS A 187 7.56 -5.39 15.94
C LYS A 187 6.70 -5.93 17.09
N GLY A 188 6.25 -7.17 16.96
CA GLY A 188 5.39 -7.82 17.96
C GLY A 188 3.90 -7.49 17.84
N PHE A 189 3.49 -6.72 16.83
CA PHE A 189 2.07 -6.51 16.58
C PHE A 189 1.36 -7.83 16.23
N VAL A 190 0.19 -8.04 16.82
CA VAL A 190 -0.69 -9.18 16.54
C VAL A 190 -2.06 -8.69 16.11
N LYS A 191 -2.41 -8.99 14.86
CA LYS A 191 -3.70 -8.59 14.29
C LYS A 191 -4.84 -9.38 14.92
N GLN A 192 -5.83 -8.65 15.41
CA GLN A 192 -7.03 -9.22 16.02
C GLN A 192 -8.14 -9.46 14.98
N LYS A 193 -9.11 -10.30 15.33
CA LYS A 193 -10.33 -10.52 14.53
C LYS A 193 -11.04 -9.19 14.23
N ASN A 194 -11.61 -9.11 13.03
CA ASN A 194 -12.32 -7.90 12.61
C ASN A 194 -13.64 -7.74 13.39
N LYS A 195 -13.72 -6.70 14.22
CA LYS A 195 -14.92 -6.38 15.01
C LYS A 195 -16.14 -6.03 14.16
N MET A 196 -15.93 -5.57 12.92
CA MET A 196 -17.01 -5.23 11.98
C MET A 196 -17.50 -6.43 11.17
N LEU A 197 -17.01 -7.65 11.42
CA LEU A 197 -17.38 -8.85 10.68
C LEU A 197 -18.89 -9.09 10.59
N PRO A 198 -19.72 -8.87 11.64
CA PRO A 198 -21.16 -9.02 11.53
C PRO A 198 -21.78 -8.07 10.50
N LEU A 199 -21.34 -6.81 10.46
CA LEU A 199 -21.81 -5.82 9.48
C LEU A 199 -21.33 -6.17 8.06
N ILE A 200 -20.10 -6.67 7.93
CA ILE A 200 -19.55 -7.12 6.66
C ILE A 200 -20.35 -8.32 6.12
N ARG A 201 -20.70 -9.28 6.97
CA ARG A 201 -21.57 -10.43 6.61
C ARG A 201 -22.92 -9.95 6.08
N ALA A 202 -23.56 -9.01 6.74
CA ALA A 202 -24.84 -8.45 6.31
C ALA A 202 -24.73 -7.71 4.97
N ARG A 203 -23.67 -6.90 4.80
CA ARG A 203 -23.45 -6.07 3.60
C ARG A 203 -23.08 -6.89 2.37
N TYR A 204 -22.27 -7.95 2.57
CA TYR A 204 -21.69 -8.76 1.50
C TYR A 204 -22.26 -10.18 1.47
N VAL A 205 -23.53 -10.35 1.84
CA VAL A 205 -24.22 -11.66 1.88
C VAL A 205 -24.15 -12.43 0.54
N ARG A 206 -24.06 -11.71 -0.58
CA ARG A 206 -23.93 -12.29 -1.93
C ARG A 206 -22.49 -12.72 -2.28
N TYR A 207 -21.54 -12.47 -1.41
CA TYR A 207 -20.12 -12.73 -1.61
C TYR A 207 -19.53 -13.52 -0.41
N PRO A 208 -19.98 -14.78 -0.19
CA PRO A 208 -19.59 -15.56 0.98
C PRO A 208 -18.07 -15.78 1.07
N ALA A 209 -17.41 -16.05 -0.06
CA ALA A 209 -15.96 -16.22 -0.11
C ALA A 209 -15.20 -14.95 0.34
N PHE A 210 -15.68 -13.77 -0.03
CA PHE A 210 -15.12 -12.52 0.46
C PHE A 210 -15.30 -12.35 1.97
N VAL A 211 -16.48 -12.71 2.50
CA VAL A 211 -16.76 -12.66 3.95
C VAL A 211 -15.83 -13.59 4.71
N GLU A 212 -15.56 -14.78 4.21
CA GLU A 212 -14.60 -15.73 4.75
C GLU A 212 -13.18 -15.16 4.70
N ALA A 213 -12.77 -14.58 3.56
CA ALA A 213 -11.49 -13.89 3.44
C ALA A 213 -11.29 -12.79 4.48
N VAL A 214 -12.34 -12.01 4.80
CA VAL A 214 -12.28 -11.00 5.88
C VAL A 214 -12.21 -11.67 7.26
N ALA A 215 -12.92 -12.76 7.50
CA ALA A 215 -12.93 -13.48 8.77
C ALA A 215 -11.54 -14.03 9.12
N ASP A 216 -10.83 -14.58 8.14
CA ASP A 216 -9.54 -15.24 8.31
C ASP A 216 -8.34 -14.30 8.11
N ARG A 217 -8.59 -13.06 7.69
CA ARG A 217 -7.54 -12.05 7.44
C ARG A 217 -6.52 -11.96 8.58
N HIS A 218 -6.97 -12.00 9.83
CA HIS A 218 -6.09 -11.85 10.98
C HIS A 218 -5.10 -13.00 11.12
N GLN A 219 -5.50 -14.22 10.79
CA GLN A 219 -4.63 -15.40 10.83
C GLN A 219 -3.57 -15.29 9.73
N ARG A 220 -3.98 -15.10 8.46
CA ARG A 220 -3.06 -14.93 7.32
C ARG A 220 -2.06 -13.79 7.53
N TYR A 221 -2.52 -12.67 8.09
CA TYR A 221 -1.66 -11.54 8.41
C TYR A 221 -0.58 -11.91 9.44
N ASN A 222 -0.96 -12.57 10.53
CA ASN A 222 -0.02 -12.97 11.58
C ASN A 222 0.97 -14.05 11.10
N GLU A 223 0.51 -15.00 10.28
CA GLU A 223 1.37 -15.98 9.61
C GLU A 223 2.37 -15.30 8.66
N THR A 224 1.94 -14.26 7.94
CA THR A 224 2.84 -13.48 7.09
C THR A 224 3.87 -12.71 7.90
N LEU A 225 3.50 -12.13 9.06
CA LEU A 225 4.48 -11.48 9.95
C LEU A 225 5.50 -12.47 10.50
N ALA A 226 5.09 -13.68 10.88
CA ALA A 226 6.00 -14.73 11.32
C ALA A 226 6.97 -15.14 10.19
N TYR A 227 6.46 -15.28 8.98
CA TYR A 227 7.28 -15.57 7.79
C TYR A 227 8.28 -14.44 7.50
N ILE A 228 7.86 -13.18 7.54
CA ILE A 228 8.74 -12.01 7.37
C ILE A 228 9.85 -12.02 8.44
N SER A 229 9.54 -12.39 9.68
CA SER A 229 10.56 -12.50 10.74
C SER A 229 11.62 -13.55 10.43
N MET A 230 11.24 -14.67 9.80
CA MET A 230 12.20 -15.68 9.32
C MET A 230 13.06 -15.15 8.17
N LEU A 231 12.47 -14.42 7.22
CA LEU A 231 13.21 -13.79 6.12
C LEU A 231 14.20 -12.73 6.63
N GLU A 232 13.79 -11.92 7.61
CA GLU A 232 14.64 -10.91 8.25
C GLU A 232 15.84 -11.56 8.96
N GLN A 233 15.62 -12.64 9.72
CA GLN A 233 16.68 -13.39 10.40
C GLN A 233 17.67 -14.06 9.44
N SER A 234 17.19 -14.53 8.30
CA SER A 234 18.03 -15.16 7.27
C SER A 234 18.72 -14.17 6.31
N GLY A 235 18.52 -12.87 6.49
CA GLY A 235 19.05 -11.83 5.61
C GLY A 235 18.38 -11.73 4.23
N ARG A 236 17.28 -12.46 4.01
CA ARG A 236 16.51 -12.43 2.75
C ARG A 236 15.55 -11.25 2.67
N ALA A 237 15.24 -10.62 3.81
CA ALA A 237 14.48 -9.39 3.85
C ALA A 237 15.17 -8.34 4.74
N PHE A 238 15.11 -7.08 4.31
CA PHE A 238 15.36 -5.92 5.15
C PHE A 238 14.02 -5.29 5.52
N VAL A 239 13.70 -5.17 6.81
CA VAL A 239 12.37 -4.75 7.26
C VAL A 239 12.43 -3.40 7.93
N ILE A 240 11.72 -2.41 7.35
CA ILE A 240 11.53 -1.08 7.94
C ILE A 240 10.14 -1.05 8.58
N ARG A 241 10.07 -0.68 9.85
CA ARG A 241 8.81 -0.62 10.60
C ARG A 241 8.84 0.51 11.63
N PRO A 242 7.68 1.07 12.02
CA PRO A 242 7.65 2.06 13.09
C PRO A 242 8.11 1.43 14.42
N PRO A 243 8.84 2.19 15.26
CA PRO A 243 9.35 1.70 16.54
C PRO A 243 8.22 1.45 17.54
N ILE A 244 7.14 2.21 17.46
CA ILE A 244 5.94 2.15 18.31
C ILE A 244 4.67 2.26 17.44
N PRO A 245 3.48 1.93 17.96
CA PRO A 245 2.22 2.16 17.25
C PRO A 245 2.07 3.61 16.79
N LEU A 246 1.63 3.80 15.54
CA LEU A 246 1.55 5.14 14.92
C LEU A 246 0.38 5.98 15.43
N GLU A 247 -0.59 5.38 16.13
CA GLU A 247 -1.76 6.04 16.74
C GLU A 247 -2.44 7.08 15.83
N ILE A 248 -2.78 6.66 14.62
CA ILE A 248 -3.47 7.48 13.62
C ILE A 248 -4.72 6.75 13.13
N PRO A 249 -5.89 7.41 13.06
CA PRO A 249 -7.11 6.80 12.52
C PRO A 249 -6.99 6.53 11.02
N SER A 250 -7.84 5.64 10.51
CA SER A 250 -7.86 5.31 9.07
C SER A 250 -8.24 6.50 8.19
N MET A 251 -9.01 7.45 8.72
CA MET A 251 -9.29 8.74 8.10
C MET A 251 -8.84 9.83 9.08
N GLU A 252 -7.74 10.48 8.75
CA GLU A 252 -7.21 11.61 9.53
C GLU A 252 -7.49 12.91 8.79
N ARG A 253 -7.88 13.94 9.55
CA ARG A 253 -8.18 15.26 9.01
C ARG A 253 -7.28 16.36 9.59
N ASP A 254 -6.41 16.02 10.52
CA ASP A 254 -5.40 16.94 11.04
C ASP A 254 -4.11 16.81 10.23
N PRO A 255 -3.73 17.85 9.44
CA PRO A 255 -2.48 17.85 8.69
C PRO A 255 -1.23 17.62 9.57
N ALA A 256 -1.28 18.07 10.83
CA ALA A 256 -0.16 17.91 11.75
C ALA A 256 0.05 16.43 12.13
N GLN A 257 -1.02 15.65 12.31
CA GLN A 257 -0.93 14.22 12.58
C GLN A 257 -0.41 13.45 11.36
N LEU A 258 -0.86 13.79 10.15
CA LEU A 258 -0.34 13.21 8.92
C LEU A 258 1.16 13.48 8.79
N ARG A 259 1.59 14.72 9.02
CA ARG A 259 3.00 15.11 8.97
C ARG A 259 3.82 14.40 10.06
N ARG A 260 3.31 14.28 11.28
CA ARG A 260 3.97 13.54 12.36
C ARG A 260 4.30 12.10 11.96
N VAL A 261 3.33 11.40 11.38
CA VAL A 261 3.51 10.00 10.94
C VAL A 261 4.50 9.91 9.78
N TYR A 262 4.43 10.83 8.83
CA TYR A 262 5.35 10.94 7.71
C TYR A 262 6.79 11.18 8.19
N GLU A 263 7.02 12.16 9.09
CA GLU A 263 8.34 12.45 9.64
C GLU A 263 8.90 11.28 10.47
N THR A 264 8.04 10.50 11.14
CA THR A 264 8.45 9.25 11.78
C THR A 264 9.04 8.27 10.76
N GLY A 265 8.42 8.14 9.60
CA GLY A 265 8.92 7.30 8.49
C GLY A 265 10.26 7.80 7.96
N ARG A 266 10.38 9.10 7.74
CA ARG A 266 11.64 9.73 7.31
C ARG A 266 12.77 9.47 8.31
N ALA A 267 12.52 9.74 9.59
CA ALA A 267 13.54 9.57 10.64
C ALA A 267 14.02 8.10 10.72
N VAL A 268 13.11 7.14 10.67
CA VAL A 268 13.45 5.72 10.71
C VAL A 268 14.27 5.30 9.48
N ALA A 269 13.91 5.78 8.30
CA ALA A 269 14.66 5.49 7.07
C ALA A 269 16.04 6.16 7.08
N GLN A 270 16.13 7.44 7.50
CA GLN A 270 17.37 8.19 7.52
C GLN A 270 18.44 7.55 8.44
N ILE A 271 18.03 7.04 9.61
CA ILE A 271 18.94 6.33 10.53
C ILE A 271 19.49 5.04 9.91
N GLN A 272 18.77 4.43 8.98
CA GLN A 272 19.10 3.14 8.40
C GLN A 272 19.55 3.21 6.93
N VAL A 273 19.63 4.40 6.34
CA VAL A 273 19.80 4.60 4.90
C VAL A 273 21.03 3.90 4.35
N ASP A 274 22.17 3.97 5.02
CA ASP A 274 23.42 3.31 4.61
C ASP A 274 23.28 1.77 4.61
N LYS A 275 22.57 1.24 5.63
CA LYS A 275 22.29 -0.21 5.71
C LYS A 275 21.32 -0.66 4.62
N ILE A 276 20.34 0.17 4.30
CA ILE A 276 19.39 -0.10 3.21
C ILE A 276 20.13 -0.10 1.88
N ALA A 277 20.96 0.91 1.63
CA ALA A 277 21.78 1.00 0.42
C ALA A 277 22.69 -0.24 0.26
N ALA A 278 23.42 -0.59 1.31
CA ALA A 278 24.28 -1.78 1.33
C ALA A 278 23.49 -3.06 1.04
N TYR A 279 22.32 -3.24 1.68
CA TYR A 279 21.45 -4.41 1.42
C TYR A 279 20.99 -4.50 -0.04
N VAL A 280 20.63 -3.39 -0.66
CA VAL A 280 20.21 -3.35 -2.08
C VAL A 280 21.38 -3.65 -3.00
N GLU A 281 22.57 -3.09 -2.77
CA GLU A 281 23.78 -3.33 -3.56
C GLU A 281 24.23 -4.81 -3.47
N GLU A 282 24.29 -5.36 -2.26
CA GLU A 282 24.61 -6.78 -2.05
C GLU A 282 23.62 -7.70 -2.77
N SER A 283 22.34 -7.31 -2.79
CA SER A 283 21.29 -8.08 -3.46
C SER A 283 21.46 -8.10 -4.97
N LYS A 284 21.88 -6.98 -5.56
CA LYS A 284 22.18 -6.90 -7.01
C LYS A 284 23.42 -7.69 -7.39
N ALA A 285 24.42 -7.73 -6.51
CA ALA A 285 25.67 -8.48 -6.74
C ALA A 285 25.52 -10.00 -6.54
N ALA A 286 24.48 -10.48 -5.85
CA ALA A 286 24.26 -11.90 -5.60
C ALA A 286 23.92 -12.65 -6.90
N PRO A 287 24.49 -13.87 -7.14
CA PRO A 287 24.15 -14.66 -8.30
C PRO A 287 22.67 -15.03 -8.33
N GLU A 288 22.10 -15.22 -9.53
CA GLU A 288 20.76 -15.80 -9.68
C GLU A 288 20.87 -17.31 -9.33
N GLU A 289 20.16 -17.72 -8.26
CA GLU A 289 19.99 -19.12 -7.89
C GLU A 289 18.95 -19.82 -8.77
#